data_b00352c8fa827d0c48955c4fc26ab316
#
_entry.id   b00352c8fa827d0c48955c4fc26ab316
#
_cell.length_a   1.000
_cell.length_b   1.000
_cell.length_c   1.000
_cell.angle_alpha   90.00
_cell.angle_beta   90.00
_cell.angle_gamma   90.00
#
_symmetry.space_group_name_H-M   'P 1'
#
loop_
_entity.id
_entity.type
_entity.pdbx_description
1 polymer ?
#
loop_
_entity_poly.entity_id
_entity_poly.type
_entity_poly.pdbx_seq_one_letter_code
_entity_poly.pdbx_strand_id
1 'polypeptide(L)'
;MLKWVDEFAYITAIREFPLHRFVTRAMDAASFTRSVRNGALLKFHAERLRLGHTSVTYAITVSARYMQQTEVEEVFAINVTMNAIDDQGHKTPLPRD
;
A
#
# COMPACT_ATOMS: atom_id res chain seq x y z
N MET A 1 -8.12 -7.07 6.63
CA MET A 1 -6.74 -6.54 6.55
C MET A 1 -6.35 -6.20 5.11
N LEU A 2 -6.51 -7.13 4.17
CA LEU A 2 -6.13 -6.86 2.77
C LEU A 2 -6.93 -5.72 2.12
N LYS A 3 -8.20 -5.60 2.46
CA LYS A 3 -9.03 -4.51 1.95
C LYS A 3 -8.46 -3.14 2.37
N TRP A 4 -8.04 -3.01 3.64
CA TRP A 4 -7.48 -1.75 4.13
C TRP A 4 -6.12 -1.47 3.53
N VAL A 5 -5.32 -2.51 3.27
CA VAL A 5 -4.04 -2.38 2.60
C VAL A 5 -4.26 -1.86 1.18
N ASP A 6 -5.24 -2.42 0.47
CA ASP A 6 -5.56 -1.99 -0.88
C ASP A 6 -6.00 -0.52 -0.90
N GLU A 7 -6.87 -0.13 0.02
CA GLU A 7 -7.32 1.27 0.12
C GLU A 7 -6.15 2.20 0.46
N PHE A 8 -5.25 1.77 1.34
CA PHE A 8 -4.09 2.58 1.70
C PHE A 8 -3.15 2.76 0.51
N ALA A 9 -2.92 1.70 -0.26
CA ALA A 9 -2.10 1.78 -1.47
C ALA A 9 -2.72 2.73 -2.49
N TYR A 10 -4.03 2.66 -2.66
CA TYR A 10 -4.77 3.53 -3.57
C TYR A 10 -4.64 5.01 -3.16
N ILE A 11 -4.84 5.29 -1.87
CA ILE A 11 -4.71 6.65 -1.35
C ILE A 11 -3.28 7.16 -1.55
N THR A 12 -2.29 6.31 -1.29
CA THR A 12 -0.89 6.68 -1.48
C THR A 12 -0.60 7.02 -2.94
N ALA A 13 -1.09 6.21 -3.87
CA ALA A 13 -0.89 6.44 -5.29
C ALA A 13 -1.54 7.74 -5.75
N ILE A 14 -2.75 8.02 -5.29
CA ILE A 14 -3.46 9.27 -5.63
C ILE A 14 -2.72 10.48 -5.07
N ARG A 15 -2.16 10.37 -3.87
CA ARG A 15 -1.42 11.48 -3.27
C ARG A 15 -0.13 11.79 -4.03
N GLU A 16 0.54 10.76 -4.54
CA GLU A 16 1.74 10.96 -5.34
C GLU A 16 1.43 11.41 -6.76
N PHE A 17 0.33 10.90 -7.32
CA PHE A 17 -0.05 11.17 -8.71
C PHE A 17 -1.52 11.60 -8.76
N PRO A 18 -1.85 12.83 -8.31
CA PRO A 18 -3.25 13.23 -8.10
C PRO A 18 -4.09 13.35 -9.36
N LEU A 19 -3.46 13.41 -10.53
CA LEU A 19 -4.19 13.51 -11.80
C LEU A 19 -4.43 12.17 -12.46
N HIS A 20 -4.10 11.08 -11.77
CA HIS A 20 -4.19 9.74 -12.33
C HIS A 20 -5.20 8.89 -11.57
N ARG A 21 -5.76 7.91 -12.26
CA ARG A 21 -6.60 6.87 -11.68
C ARG A 21 -5.79 5.60 -11.59
N PHE A 22 -6.11 4.77 -10.60
CA PHE A 22 -5.35 3.55 -10.36
C PHE A 22 -6.25 2.35 -10.16
N VAL A 23 -5.76 1.20 -10.61
CA VAL A 23 -6.34 -0.10 -10.26
C VAL A 23 -5.24 -0.98 -9.71
N THR A 24 -5.59 -1.85 -8.79
CA THR A 24 -4.64 -2.81 -8.25
C THR A 24 -4.35 -3.87 -9.29
N ARG A 25 -3.07 -4.04 -9.60
CA ARG A 25 -2.62 -5.05 -10.55
C ARG A 25 -2.22 -6.34 -9.87
N ALA A 26 -1.50 -6.23 -8.76
CA ALA A 26 -0.97 -7.39 -8.06
C ALA A 26 -0.66 -7.04 -6.62
N MET A 27 -0.79 -8.04 -5.77
CA MET A 27 -0.31 -8.01 -4.39
C MET A 27 0.54 -9.25 -4.19
N ASP A 28 1.77 -9.07 -3.73
CA ASP A 28 2.66 -10.19 -3.55
C ASP A 28 3.56 -10.01 -2.33
N ALA A 29 4.28 -11.06 -1.99
CA ALA A 29 5.20 -11.07 -0.85
C ALA A 29 4.52 -10.75 0.48
N ALA A 30 3.27 -11.21 0.66
CA ALA A 30 2.55 -11.02 1.92
C ALA A 30 3.23 -11.80 3.04
N SER A 31 3.36 -11.15 4.18
CA SER A 31 3.97 -11.75 5.35
C SER A 31 3.15 -11.39 6.57
N PHE A 32 2.73 -12.41 7.34
CA PHE A 32 2.05 -12.24 8.63
C PHE A 32 3.00 -12.70 9.71
N THR A 33 3.44 -11.78 10.53
CA THR A 33 4.34 -12.14 11.63
C THR A 33 3.59 -12.45 12.90
N ARG A 34 2.43 -11.82 13.12
CA ARG A 34 1.61 -12.05 14.30
C ARG A 34 0.15 -11.75 14.02
N SER A 35 -0.72 -12.39 14.78
CA SER A 35 -2.13 -12.04 14.80
C SER A 35 -2.34 -10.74 15.54
N VAL A 36 -3.21 -9.88 15.01
CA VAL A 36 -3.55 -8.63 15.66
C VAL A 36 -4.68 -8.88 16.66
N ARG A 37 -4.47 -8.47 17.91
CA ARG A 37 -5.46 -8.59 18.97
C ARG A 37 -6.29 -7.31 19.06
N ASN A 38 -7.45 -7.41 19.70
CA ASN A 38 -8.26 -6.23 19.96
C ASN A 38 -7.49 -5.22 20.80
N GLY A 39 -7.77 -3.94 20.55
CA GLY A 39 -7.11 -2.86 21.29
C GLY A 39 -5.78 -2.42 20.71
N ALA A 40 -5.39 -2.97 19.57
CA ALA A 40 -4.18 -2.53 18.90
C ALA A 40 -4.41 -1.24 18.13
N LEU A 41 -3.44 -0.34 18.22
CA LEU A 41 -3.37 0.82 17.35
C LEU A 41 -2.55 0.43 16.14
N LEU A 42 -3.16 0.43 14.96
CA LEU A 42 -2.48 0.05 13.73
C LEU A 42 -1.89 1.26 13.04
N LYS A 43 -0.67 1.10 12.56
CA LYS A 43 -0.01 2.12 11.77
C LYS A 43 0.35 1.53 10.42
N PHE A 44 -0.09 2.20 9.35
CA PHE A 44 0.19 1.81 7.98
C PHE A 44 1.31 2.70 7.44
N HIS A 45 2.27 2.08 6.79
CA HIS A 45 3.38 2.79 6.18
C HIS A 45 3.56 2.28 4.75
N ALA A 46 3.74 3.19 3.81
CA ALA A 46 3.99 2.85 2.42
C ALA A 46 5.30 3.48 1.98
N GLU A 47 6.09 2.71 1.25
CA GLU A 47 7.32 3.18 0.65
C GLU A 47 7.31 2.78 -0.82
N ARG A 48 7.59 3.74 -1.71
CA ARG A 48 7.63 3.45 -3.14
C ARG A 48 8.89 2.65 -3.46
N LEU A 49 8.70 1.44 -3.96
CA LEU A 49 9.80 0.55 -4.34
C LEU A 49 10.21 0.73 -5.79
N ARG A 50 9.25 0.94 -6.66
CA ARG A 50 9.50 0.97 -8.10
C ARG A 50 8.50 1.86 -8.79
N LEU A 51 8.98 2.66 -9.73
CA LEU A 51 8.14 3.42 -10.64
C LEU A 51 8.38 2.88 -12.05
N GLY A 52 7.37 2.21 -12.61
CA GLY A 52 7.39 1.73 -13.97
C GLY A 52 6.80 2.77 -14.92
N HIS A 53 6.63 2.39 -16.18
CA HIS A 53 6.09 3.31 -17.18
C HIS A 53 4.61 3.66 -16.88
N THR A 54 3.82 2.64 -16.56
CA THR A 54 2.38 2.80 -16.28
C THR A 54 2.00 2.29 -14.90
N SER A 55 2.96 1.89 -14.09
CA SER A 55 2.70 1.27 -12.80
C SER A 55 3.61 1.84 -11.71
N VAL A 56 3.17 1.68 -10.48
CA VAL A 56 3.95 2.02 -9.30
C VAL A 56 3.75 0.89 -8.29
N THR A 57 4.85 0.50 -7.63
CA THR A 57 4.82 -0.56 -6.61
C THR A 57 5.18 0.04 -5.27
N TYR A 58 4.35 -0.24 -4.27
CA TYR A 58 4.57 0.19 -2.90
C TYR A 58 4.82 -1.01 -2.00
N ALA A 59 5.80 -0.88 -1.12
CA ALA A 59 5.93 -1.78 0.01
C ALA A 59 5.09 -1.22 1.14
N ILE A 60 4.09 -1.97 1.58
CA ILE A 60 3.20 -1.55 2.64
C ILE A 60 3.44 -2.41 3.87
N THR A 61 3.69 -1.73 4.96
CA THR A 61 3.94 -2.35 6.26
C THR A 61 2.86 -1.92 7.22
N VAL A 62 2.31 -2.87 7.95
CA VAL A 62 1.35 -2.59 9.01
C VAL A 62 1.99 -2.97 10.34
N SER A 63 2.01 -2.03 11.25
CA SER A 63 2.56 -2.20 12.58
C SER A 63 1.47 -2.06 13.62
N ALA A 64 1.60 -2.75 14.73
CA ALA A 64 0.65 -2.70 15.83
C ALA A 64 1.34 -2.25 17.10
N ARG A 65 0.65 -1.39 17.85
CA ARG A 65 1.06 -1.00 19.18
C ARG A 65 -0.13 -1.17 20.12
N TYR A 66 0.09 -1.86 21.20
CA TYR A 66 -0.95 -2.10 22.20
C TYR A 66 -0.80 -1.10 23.34
N MET A 67 -1.90 -0.84 24.02
CA MET A 67 -1.86 0.00 25.21
C MET A 67 -0.84 -0.54 26.19
N GLN A 68 -0.11 0.36 26.85
CA GLN A 68 0.93 0.06 27.83
C GLN A 68 2.19 -0.56 27.25
N GLN A 69 2.31 -0.61 25.92
CA GLN A 69 3.55 -1.00 25.28
C GLN A 69 4.18 0.21 24.61
N THR A 70 5.50 0.30 24.73
CA THR A 70 6.26 1.34 24.05
C THR A 70 6.79 0.87 22.70
N GLU A 71 6.82 -0.43 22.49
CA GLU A 71 7.35 -0.99 21.26
C GLU A 71 6.25 -1.22 20.23
N VAL A 72 6.61 -1.02 18.97
CA VAL A 72 5.75 -1.23 17.81
C VAL A 72 6.18 -2.52 17.15
N GLU A 73 5.23 -3.40 16.84
CA GLU A 73 5.51 -4.67 16.19
C GLU A 73 5.00 -4.65 14.77
N GLU A 74 5.84 -5.06 13.81
CA GLU A 74 5.40 -5.27 12.45
C GLU A 74 4.58 -6.55 12.40
N VAL A 75 3.33 -6.44 11.97
CA VAL A 75 2.41 -7.59 11.97
C VAL A 75 2.07 -8.05 10.55
N PHE A 76 2.33 -7.22 9.55
CA PHE A 76 1.97 -7.54 8.18
C PHE A 76 2.81 -6.72 7.21
N ALA A 77 3.23 -7.34 6.10
CA ALA A 77 3.96 -6.64 5.03
C ALA A 77 3.57 -7.23 3.68
N ILE A 78 3.37 -6.36 2.70
CA ILE A 78 2.97 -6.78 1.37
C ILE A 78 3.41 -5.73 0.35
N ASN A 79 3.72 -6.19 -0.86
CA ASN A 79 3.98 -5.28 -1.97
C ASN A 79 2.73 -5.19 -2.84
N VAL A 80 2.31 -3.98 -3.12
CA VAL A 80 1.13 -3.72 -3.95
C VAL A 80 1.55 -2.96 -5.18
N THR A 81 1.22 -3.49 -6.36
CA THR A 81 1.47 -2.82 -7.63
C THR A 81 0.17 -2.24 -8.16
N MET A 82 0.19 -0.95 -8.47
CA MET A 82 -0.95 -0.21 -9.00
C MET A 82 -0.64 0.20 -10.43
N ASN A 83 -1.62 0.01 -11.33
CA ASN A 83 -1.52 0.53 -12.69
C ASN A 83 -2.30 1.82 -12.80
N ALA A 84 -1.70 2.81 -13.47
CA ALA A 84 -2.41 4.02 -13.85
C ALA A 84 -3.26 3.74 -15.09
N ILE A 85 -4.50 4.20 -15.05
CA ILE A 85 -5.44 4.01 -16.16
C ILE A 85 -6.07 5.34 -16.55
N ASP A 86 -6.50 5.43 -17.80
CA ASP A 86 -7.25 6.57 -18.30
C ASP A 86 -8.75 6.39 -18.08
N ASP A 87 -9.56 7.30 -18.61
CA ASP A 87 -11.02 7.28 -18.44
C ASP A 87 -11.65 6.06 -19.12
N GLN A 88 -10.96 5.43 -20.05
CA GLN A 88 -11.45 4.26 -20.76
C GLN A 88 -10.91 2.95 -20.18
N GLY A 89 -10.13 3.03 -19.09
CA GLY A 89 -9.57 1.87 -18.44
C GLY A 89 -8.28 1.36 -19.07
N HIS A 90 -7.71 2.11 -20.01
CA HIS A 90 -6.44 1.74 -20.64
C HIS A 90 -5.26 2.24 -19.80
N LYS A 91 -4.15 1.51 -19.84
CA LYS A 91 -2.95 1.93 -19.15
C LYS A 91 -2.48 3.29 -19.65
N THR A 92 -2.07 4.14 -18.73
CA THR A 92 -1.56 5.47 -19.07
C THR A 92 -0.23 5.71 -18.39
N PRO A 93 0.70 6.42 -19.05
CA PRO A 93 2.02 6.66 -18.46
C PRO A 93 1.95 7.51 -17.20
N LEU A 94 2.84 7.21 -16.26
CA LEU A 94 3.02 8.00 -15.05
C LEU A 94 4.18 8.99 -15.26
N PRO A 95 4.09 10.18 -14.65
CA PRO A 95 5.21 11.11 -14.71
C PRO A 95 6.40 10.53 -13.96
N ARG A 96 7.59 10.78 -14.47
CA ARG A 96 8.81 10.35 -13.83
C ARG A 96 9.43 11.49 -13.05
N ASP A 97 10.02 11.13 -11.95
CA ASP A 97 10.72 12.09 -11.09
C ASP A 97 12.02 12.55 -11.72
#